data_83cea5a476e1ed5a756bfd664991036e
#
_entry.id   83cea5a476e1ed5a756bfd664991036e
#
_cell.length_a   1.000
_cell.length_b   1.000
_cell.length_c   1.000
_cell.angle_alpha   90.00
_cell.angle_beta   90.00
_cell.angle_gamma   90.00
#
_symmetry.space_group_name_H-M   'P 1'
#
loop_
_entity.id
_entity.type
_entity.pdbx_description
1 polymer ?
#
loop_
_entity_poly.entity_id
_entity_poly.type
_entity_poly.pdbx_seq_one_letter_code
_entity_poly.pdbx_strand_id
1 'polypeptide(L)'
;LDLLIEASIRAMEGTRHAQLAHWFSILPKVGLSEEQLGAGRLAAWASAAAATGTVVEVNEKWGCPGPVAVLALRDAGARIVASTDSHDAADVGRYDRVTAVLDAVEAAEREERR
;
A
#
# COMPACT_ATOMS: atom_id res chain seq x y z
N LEU A 1 15.53 -5.55 -1.22
CA LEU A 1 14.10 -5.44 -1.62
C LEU A 1 13.39 -6.80 -1.59
N ASP A 2 14.03 -7.86 -2.06
CA ASP A 2 13.44 -9.22 -2.01
C ASP A 2 13.14 -9.64 -0.58
N LEU A 3 14.06 -9.40 0.34
CA LEU A 3 13.86 -9.74 1.76
C LEU A 3 12.68 -9.01 2.37
N LEU A 4 12.49 -7.73 2.04
CA LEU A 4 11.35 -6.94 2.50
C LEU A 4 10.02 -7.55 2.02
N ILE A 5 9.94 -7.88 0.75
CA ILE A 5 8.73 -8.48 0.16
C ILE A 5 8.48 -9.88 0.72
N GLU A 6 9.49 -10.72 0.80
CA GLU A 6 9.37 -12.07 1.37
C GLU A 6 8.92 -12.04 2.83
N ALA A 7 9.50 -11.16 3.64
CA ALA A 7 9.11 -11.00 5.04
C ALA A 7 7.65 -10.55 5.18
N SER A 8 7.22 -9.63 4.33
CA SER A 8 5.83 -9.17 4.29
C SER A 8 4.88 -10.31 3.94
N ILE A 9 5.20 -11.08 2.90
CA ILE A 9 4.37 -12.21 2.47
C ILE A 9 4.28 -13.27 3.57
N ARG A 10 5.40 -13.63 4.19
CA ARG A 10 5.41 -14.58 5.31
C ARG A 10 4.58 -14.10 6.49
N ALA A 11 4.64 -12.81 6.81
CA ALA A 11 3.84 -12.23 7.88
C ALA A 11 2.35 -12.33 7.56
N MET A 12 1.95 -12.02 6.35
CA MET A 12 0.55 -12.13 5.92
C MET A 12 0.06 -13.57 5.94
N GLU A 13 0.86 -14.51 5.46
CA GLU A 13 0.53 -15.95 5.46
C GLU A 13 0.43 -16.50 6.87
N GLY A 14 1.29 -16.07 7.78
CA GLY A 14 1.31 -16.54 9.17
C GLY A 14 0.19 -15.99 10.03
N THR A 15 -0.24 -14.75 9.79
CA THR A 15 -1.27 -14.09 10.61
C THR A 15 -2.67 -14.17 10.04
N ARG A 16 -2.82 -14.10 8.74
CA ARG A 16 -4.08 -14.02 7.99
C ARG A 16 -5.07 -12.98 8.54
N HIS A 17 -5.84 -12.36 7.68
CA HIS A 17 -6.83 -11.35 8.05
C HIS A 17 -6.27 -10.19 8.90
N ALA A 18 -4.97 -9.95 8.77
CA ALA A 18 -4.29 -8.85 9.45
C ALA A 18 -4.48 -7.53 8.70
N GLN A 19 -4.03 -6.45 9.30
CA GLN A 19 -3.90 -5.16 8.64
C GLN A 19 -2.42 -4.79 8.56
N LEU A 20 -1.94 -4.42 7.38
CA LEU A 20 -0.61 -3.86 7.19
C LEU A 20 -0.70 -2.34 7.32
N ALA A 21 -0.08 -1.82 8.37
CA ALA A 21 -0.02 -0.40 8.66
C ALA A 21 1.20 0.24 7.97
N HIS A 22 1.01 1.40 7.35
CA HIS A 22 2.03 2.22 6.67
C HIS A 22 3.15 1.41 6.00
N TRP A 23 2.79 0.36 5.28
CA TRP A 23 3.76 -0.51 4.62
C TRP A 23 4.52 0.28 3.56
N PHE A 24 5.80 0.03 3.45
CA PHE A 24 6.76 0.76 2.64
C PHE A 24 7.22 2.12 3.19
N SER A 25 6.78 2.52 4.39
CA SER A 25 7.30 3.75 5.02
C SER A 25 8.81 3.69 5.30
N ILE A 26 9.38 2.50 5.32
CA ILE A 26 10.83 2.31 5.50
C ILE A 26 11.63 2.73 4.25
N LEU A 27 11.06 2.62 3.06
CA LEU A 27 11.79 2.84 1.81
C LEU A 27 12.45 4.21 1.73
N PRO A 28 11.75 5.33 1.95
CA PRO A 28 12.41 6.64 1.92
C PRO A 28 13.51 6.80 2.97
N LYS A 29 13.38 6.11 4.10
CA LYS A 29 14.38 6.17 5.18
C LYS A 29 15.72 5.55 4.80
N VAL A 30 15.71 4.65 3.83
CA VAL A 30 16.93 3.99 3.31
C VAL A 30 17.25 4.42 1.89
N GLY A 31 16.68 5.55 1.44
CA GLY A 31 16.97 6.12 0.12
C GLY A 31 16.36 5.37 -1.05
N LEU A 32 15.32 4.58 -0.81
CA LEU A 32 14.63 3.80 -1.85
C LEU A 32 13.24 4.34 -2.09
N SER A 33 12.67 3.97 -3.24
CA SER A 33 11.29 4.31 -3.60
C SER A 33 10.49 3.05 -3.93
N GLU A 34 9.19 3.19 -3.90
CA GLU A 34 8.23 2.13 -4.22
C GLU A 34 8.38 1.60 -5.65
N GLU A 35 8.69 2.49 -6.59
CA GLU A 35 8.90 2.14 -7.99
C GLU A 35 10.08 1.18 -8.19
N GLN A 36 11.08 1.23 -7.31
CA GLN A 36 12.24 0.34 -7.37
C GLN A 36 11.90 -1.12 -6.98
N LEU A 37 10.75 -1.36 -6.38
CA LEU A 37 10.28 -2.71 -6.11
C LEU A 37 10.00 -3.49 -7.40
N GLY A 38 9.48 -2.81 -8.41
CA GLY A 38 9.15 -3.40 -9.69
C GLY A 38 7.82 -4.16 -9.70
N ALA A 39 7.27 -4.31 -10.89
CA ALA A 39 5.94 -4.88 -11.09
C ALA A 39 5.82 -6.32 -10.55
N GLY A 40 6.86 -7.14 -10.73
CA GLY A 40 6.85 -8.53 -10.28
C GLY A 40 6.74 -8.68 -8.76
N ARG A 41 7.56 -7.92 -8.00
CA ARG A 41 7.50 -7.93 -6.54
C ARG A 41 6.18 -7.40 -6.02
N LEU A 42 5.69 -6.30 -6.60
CA LEU A 42 4.41 -5.71 -6.20
C LEU A 42 3.24 -6.64 -6.50
N ALA A 43 3.24 -7.32 -7.62
CA ALA A 43 2.20 -8.30 -7.96
C ALA A 43 2.19 -9.47 -6.98
N ALA A 44 3.36 -10.02 -6.64
CA ALA A 44 3.47 -11.12 -5.67
C ALA A 44 2.98 -10.70 -4.29
N TRP A 45 3.36 -9.53 -3.82
CA TRP A 45 2.95 -8.96 -2.55
C TRP A 45 1.44 -8.71 -2.50
N ALA A 46 0.89 -8.09 -3.54
CA ALA A 46 -0.54 -7.79 -3.65
C ALA A 46 -1.39 -9.07 -3.72
N SER A 47 -0.92 -10.08 -4.46
CA SER A 47 -1.60 -11.38 -4.54
C SER A 47 -1.62 -12.09 -3.18
N ALA A 48 -0.53 -12.01 -2.42
CA ALA A 48 -0.49 -12.56 -1.06
C ALA A 48 -1.46 -11.84 -0.13
N ALA A 49 -1.57 -10.51 -0.23
CA ALA A 49 -2.53 -9.73 0.55
C ALA A 49 -3.98 -10.19 0.24
N ALA A 50 -4.32 -10.33 -1.04
CA ALA A 50 -5.64 -10.81 -1.44
C ALA A 50 -5.91 -12.24 -0.95
N ALA A 51 -4.95 -13.15 -1.12
CA ALA A 51 -5.10 -14.57 -0.76
C ALA A 51 -5.23 -14.79 0.75
N THR A 52 -4.61 -13.95 1.57
CA THR A 52 -4.65 -14.07 3.03
C THR A 52 -5.74 -13.24 3.70
N GLY A 53 -6.52 -12.49 2.92
CA GLY A 53 -7.52 -11.57 3.47
C GLY A 53 -6.90 -10.40 4.25
N THR A 54 -5.65 -10.06 3.96
CA THR A 54 -4.97 -8.95 4.59
C THR A 54 -5.50 -7.62 4.04
N VAL A 55 -5.79 -6.69 4.94
CA VAL A 55 -6.18 -5.32 4.59
C VAL A 55 -4.93 -4.45 4.60
N VAL A 56 -4.73 -3.64 3.56
CA VAL A 56 -3.58 -2.74 3.47
C VAL A 56 -4.03 -1.31 3.72
N GLU A 57 -3.40 -0.66 4.67
CA GLU A 57 -3.66 0.72 5.04
C GLU A 57 -2.95 1.67 4.08
N VAL A 58 -3.69 2.64 3.52
CA VAL A 58 -3.11 3.84 2.90
C VAL A 58 -3.05 4.90 3.99
N ASN A 59 -1.85 5.28 4.36
CA ASN A 59 -1.57 6.07 5.56
C ASN A 59 -1.34 7.54 5.21
N GLU A 60 -2.08 8.43 5.88
CA GLU A 60 -1.99 9.88 5.65
C GLU A 60 -0.66 10.47 6.10
N LYS A 61 -0.17 10.07 7.27
CA LYS A 61 1.05 10.62 7.84
C LYS A 61 2.29 10.36 6.98
N TRP A 62 2.39 9.15 6.43
CA TRP A 62 3.52 8.70 5.63
C TRP A 62 3.30 8.79 4.12
N GLY A 63 2.04 8.94 3.68
CA GLY A 63 1.69 8.94 2.27
C GLY A 63 2.02 7.63 1.57
N CYS A 64 1.93 6.50 2.27
CA CYS A 64 2.28 5.19 1.73
C CYS A 64 1.24 4.12 2.11
N PRO A 65 1.17 3.02 1.34
CA PRO A 65 1.80 2.86 0.04
C PRO A 65 1.34 3.90 -0.98
N GLY A 66 2.16 4.12 -1.99
CA GLY A 66 1.86 5.07 -3.07
C GLY A 66 0.98 4.47 -4.18
N PRO A 67 0.73 5.25 -5.25
CA PRO A 67 -0.22 4.85 -6.29
C PRO A 67 0.14 3.53 -7.00
N VAL A 68 1.42 3.26 -7.22
CA VAL A 68 1.86 2.06 -7.94
C VAL A 68 1.51 0.79 -7.15
N ALA A 69 1.80 0.77 -5.85
CA ALA A 69 1.46 -0.37 -4.99
C ALA A 69 -0.05 -0.48 -4.77
N VAL A 70 -0.76 0.64 -4.62
CA VAL A 70 -2.22 0.62 -4.46
C VAL A 70 -2.89 0.08 -5.72
N LEU A 71 -2.41 0.44 -6.90
CA LEU A 71 -2.92 -0.11 -8.16
C LEU A 71 -2.71 -1.64 -8.21
N ALA A 72 -1.54 -2.13 -7.82
CA ALA A 72 -1.28 -3.57 -7.75
C ALA A 72 -2.23 -4.28 -6.79
N LEU A 73 -2.52 -3.68 -5.63
CA LEU A 73 -3.50 -4.22 -4.68
C LEU A 73 -4.90 -4.31 -5.27
N ARG A 74 -5.34 -3.27 -5.97
CA ARG A 74 -6.66 -3.25 -6.62
C ARG A 74 -6.75 -4.28 -7.71
N ASP A 75 -5.72 -4.40 -8.53
CA ASP A 75 -5.65 -5.41 -9.61
C ASP A 75 -5.71 -6.84 -9.05
N ALA A 76 -5.13 -7.08 -7.89
CA ALA A 76 -5.16 -8.38 -7.22
C ALA A 76 -6.47 -8.65 -6.45
N GLY A 77 -7.31 -7.64 -6.26
CA GLY A 77 -8.54 -7.74 -5.47
C GLY A 77 -8.31 -7.66 -3.96
N ALA A 78 -7.19 -7.14 -3.50
CA ALA A 78 -6.92 -6.92 -2.08
C ALA A 78 -7.74 -5.74 -1.52
N ARG A 79 -8.03 -5.79 -0.23
CA ARG A 79 -8.78 -4.74 0.46
C ARG A 79 -7.85 -3.63 0.94
N ILE A 80 -8.34 -2.41 0.81
CA ILE A 80 -7.61 -1.19 1.19
C ILE A 80 -8.45 -0.40 2.16
N VAL A 81 -7.82 0.19 3.18
CA VAL A 81 -8.45 1.14 4.10
C VAL A 81 -7.60 2.40 4.18
N ALA A 82 -8.23 3.52 4.47
CA ALA A 82 -7.53 4.78 4.73
C ALA A 82 -7.35 4.98 6.23
N SER A 83 -6.22 5.57 6.61
CA SER A 83 -5.93 5.91 8.01
C SER A 83 -5.24 7.27 8.09
N THR A 84 -5.59 8.06 9.10
CA THR A 84 -4.95 9.35 9.36
C THR A 84 -3.62 9.18 10.10
N ASP A 85 -3.44 8.11 10.85
CA ASP A 85 -2.30 7.91 11.75
C ASP A 85 -2.10 9.15 12.64
N SER A 86 -3.21 9.65 13.18
CA SER A 86 -3.26 10.93 13.91
C SER A 86 -2.50 10.87 15.21
N HIS A 87 -1.58 11.82 15.40
CA HIS A 87 -0.83 12.02 16.65
C HIS A 87 -1.18 13.37 17.29
N ASP A 88 -2.02 14.16 16.64
CA ASP A 88 -2.50 15.46 17.07
C ASP A 88 -3.96 15.59 16.70
N ALA A 89 -4.73 16.35 17.46
CA ALA A 89 -6.14 16.59 17.19
C ALA A 89 -6.38 17.23 15.81
N ALA A 90 -5.45 18.04 15.32
CA ALA A 90 -5.52 18.66 14.01
C ALA A 90 -5.45 17.66 12.85
N ASP A 91 -4.91 16.47 13.09
CA ASP A 91 -4.76 15.43 12.06
C ASP A 91 -6.02 14.57 11.88
N VAL A 92 -6.91 14.58 12.84
CA VAL A 92 -8.12 13.76 12.82
C VAL A 92 -9.03 14.17 11.65
N GLY A 93 -9.37 13.18 10.81
CA GLY A 93 -10.20 13.41 9.63
C GLY A 93 -9.48 14.05 8.44
N ARG A 94 -8.16 14.16 8.49
CA ARG A 94 -7.34 14.75 7.43
C ARG A 94 -6.82 13.65 6.50
N TYR A 95 -7.17 13.75 5.21
CA TYR A 95 -6.85 12.72 4.20
C TYR A 95 -6.27 13.31 2.91
N ASP A 96 -5.43 14.34 2.99
CA ASP A 96 -4.87 15.02 1.82
C ASP A 96 -3.98 14.11 0.99
N ARG A 97 -3.06 13.38 1.63
CA ARG A 97 -2.14 12.46 0.94
C ARG A 97 -2.85 11.20 0.47
N VAL A 98 -3.73 10.65 1.30
CA VAL A 98 -4.57 9.50 0.92
C VAL A 98 -5.38 9.84 -0.32
N THR A 99 -6.03 11.00 -0.34
CA THR A 99 -6.81 11.46 -1.50
C THR A 99 -5.94 11.58 -2.74
N ALA A 100 -4.75 12.15 -2.62
CA ALA A 100 -3.82 12.27 -3.75
C ALA A 100 -3.42 10.90 -4.32
N VAL A 101 -3.15 9.92 -3.46
CA VAL A 101 -2.83 8.55 -3.88
C VAL A 101 -4.01 7.92 -4.62
N LEU A 102 -5.21 8.00 -4.06
CA LEU A 102 -6.40 7.39 -4.67
C LEU A 102 -6.78 8.07 -6.00
N ASP A 103 -6.66 9.38 -6.09
CA ASP A 103 -6.89 10.11 -7.34
C ASP A 103 -5.90 9.68 -8.43
N ALA A 104 -4.63 9.48 -8.08
CA ALA A 104 -3.61 8.98 -9.00
C ALA A 104 -3.92 7.56 -9.49
N VAL A 105 -4.41 6.70 -8.60
CA VAL A 105 -4.83 5.33 -8.96
C VAL A 105 -6.01 5.36 -9.92
N GLU A 106 -7.03 6.17 -9.66
CA GLU A 106 -8.18 6.31 -10.55
C GLU A 106 -7.78 6.85 -11.93
N ALA A 107 -6.83 7.80 -11.98
CA ALA A 107 -6.31 8.33 -13.24
C ALA A 107 -5.59 7.22 -14.04
N ALA A 108 -4.77 6.40 -13.37
CA ALA A 108 -4.07 5.28 -14.00
C ALA A 108 -5.05 4.22 -14.54
N GLU A 109 -6.09 3.89 -13.78
CA GLU A 109 -7.13 2.94 -14.21
C GLU A 109 -7.90 3.46 -15.43
N ARG A 110 -8.17 4.76 -15.48
CA ARG A 110 -8.82 5.36 -16.67
C ARG A 110 -7.93 5.28 -17.90
N GLU A 111 -6.63 5.46 -17.76
CA GLU A 111 -5.67 5.31 -18.86
C GLU A 111 -5.62 3.86 -19.37
N GLU A 112 -5.62 2.88 -18.50
CA GLU A 112 -5.62 1.46 -18.86
C GLU A 112 -6.89 1.06 -19.66
N ARG A 113 -8.03 1.73 -19.40
CA ARG A 113 -9.28 1.47 -20.10
C ARG A 113 -9.39 2.12 -21.48
N ARG A 114 -8.45 2.98 -21.85
CA ARG A 114 -8.39 3.60 -23.18
C ARG A 114 -7.62 2.72 -24.15
#